data_24b3f9d370e83407984d4fd2f58987ba
#
_entry.id   24b3f9d370e83407984d4fd2f58987ba
#
_cell.length_a   1.000
_cell.length_b   1.000
_cell.length_c   1.000
_cell.angle_alpha   90.00
_cell.angle_beta   90.00
_cell.angle_gamma   90.00
#
_symmetry.space_group_name_H-M   'P 1'
#
loop_
_entity.id
_entity.type
_entity.pdbx_description
1 polymer ?
#
loop_
_entity_poly.entity_id
_entity_poly.type
_entity_poly.pdbx_seq_one_letter_code
_entity_poly.pdbx_strand_id
1 'polypeptide(L)'
;TGLRVKDILFAGVLISSLGAIMDTGMSIVSSLYEVYRHNTALTSRELLRSGIEIGKDMIGTMCNTLILAFTGSSFLTLLVFLSYDVQFNQLFNSNFLSMEIAQGICGSLGIVLTVPIASLITAYVLCRSPQSPETIEEDESEEEEENDEAFLERS
;
A
#
# COMPACT_ATOMS: atom_id res chain seq x y z
N THR A 1 17.43 -16.36 26.84
CA THR A 1 16.61 -15.93 25.69
C THR A 1 17.12 -14.58 25.21
N GLY A 2 18.19 -14.61 24.36
CA GLY A 2 18.76 -13.40 23.78
C GLY A 2 17.91 -12.94 22.60
N LEU A 3 16.89 -12.13 22.84
CA LEU A 3 16.22 -11.37 21.77
C LEU A 3 17.27 -10.44 21.14
N ARG A 4 17.64 -10.72 19.90
CA ARG A 4 18.56 -9.85 19.17
C ARG A 4 17.78 -8.63 18.70
N VAL A 5 18.18 -7.46 19.15
CA VAL A 5 17.58 -6.17 18.74
C VAL A 5 17.46 -6.06 17.21
N LYS A 6 18.43 -6.65 16.49
CA LYS A 6 18.43 -6.70 15.02
C LYS A 6 17.22 -7.44 14.44
N ASP A 7 16.79 -8.52 15.08
CA ASP A 7 15.66 -9.32 14.59
C ASP A 7 14.32 -8.58 14.76
N ILE A 8 14.20 -7.82 15.87
CA ILE A 8 13.03 -6.97 16.13
C ILE A 8 12.97 -5.81 15.14
N LEU A 9 14.11 -5.18 14.88
CA LEU A 9 14.20 -4.08 13.91
C LEU A 9 13.87 -4.57 12.48
N PHE A 10 14.41 -5.73 12.11
CA PHE A 10 14.10 -6.34 10.81
C PHE A 10 12.60 -6.66 10.66
N ALA A 11 11.98 -7.22 11.70
CA ALA A 11 10.54 -7.46 11.72
C ALA A 11 9.73 -6.15 11.57
N GLY A 12 10.15 -5.07 12.23
CA GLY A 12 9.54 -3.75 12.10
C GLY A 12 9.59 -3.21 10.68
N VAL A 13 10.74 -3.33 10.00
CA VAL A 13 10.91 -2.93 8.60
C VAL A 13 9.99 -3.74 7.68
N LEU A 14 9.91 -5.06 7.90
CA LEU A 14 9.02 -5.92 7.10
C LEU A 14 7.55 -5.56 7.28
N ILE A 15 7.09 -5.37 8.50
CA ILE A 15 5.69 -5.02 8.79
C ILE A 15 5.32 -3.66 8.16
N SER A 16 6.20 -2.68 8.30
CA SER A 16 5.98 -1.34 7.74
C SER A 16 5.95 -1.36 6.20
N SER A 17 6.86 -2.09 5.57
CA SER A 17 6.91 -2.25 4.11
C SER A 17 5.68 -3.00 3.59
N LEU A 18 5.22 -4.02 4.32
CA LEU A 18 4.04 -4.80 3.97
C LEU A 18 2.77 -3.93 3.96
N GLY A 19 2.63 -3.03 4.94
CA GLY A 19 1.53 -2.07 4.99
C GLY A 19 1.46 -1.21 3.73
N ALA A 20 2.57 -0.58 3.34
CA ALA A 20 2.64 0.25 2.14
C ALA A 20 2.36 -0.53 0.84
N ILE A 21 2.83 -1.77 0.74
CA ILE A 21 2.59 -2.66 -0.40
C ILE A 21 1.11 -3.04 -0.48
N MET A 22 0.49 -3.35 0.66
CA MET A 22 -0.91 -3.74 0.73
C MET A 22 -1.83 -2.61 0.31
N ASP A 23 -1.62 -1.39 0.80
CA ASP A 23 -2.40 -0.21 0.43
C ASP A 23 -2.33 0.09 -1.07
N THR A 24 -1.11 0.00 -1.64
CA THR A 24 -0.91 0.18 -3.08
C THR A 24 -1.60 -0.91 -3.89
N GLY A 25 -1.46 -2.17 -3.46
CA GLY A 25 -2.07 -3.31 -4.13
C GLY A 25 -3.58 -3.22 -4.15
N MET A 26 -4.21 -2.94 -3.01
CA MET A 26 -5.66 -2.78 -2.88
C MET A 26 -6.19 -1.64 -3.76
N SER A 27 -5.51 -0.50 -3.76
CA SER A 27 -5.91 0.65 -4.57
C SER A 27 -5.87 0.36 -6.07
N ILE A 28 -4.85 -0.37 -6.55
CA ILE A 28 -4.73 -0.77 -7.96
C ILE A 28 -5.82 -1.78 -8.34
N VAL A 29 -6.03 -2.78 -7.49
CA VAL A 29 -7.05 -3.82 -7.73
C VAL A 29 -8.43 -3.19 -7.81
N SER A 30 -8.79 -2.33 -6.86
CA SER A 30 -10.07 -1.63 -6.83
C SER A 30 -10.27 -0.74 -8.06
N SER A 31 -9.26 0.05 -8.44
CA SER A 31 -9.33 0.91 -9.62
C SER A 31 -9.46 0.12 -10.92
N LEU A 32 -8.73 -0.99 -11.07
CA LEU A 32 -8.84 -1.85 -12.26
C LEU A 32 -10.16 -2.59 -12.33
N TYR A 33 -10.70 -3.00 -11.20
CA TYR A 33 -12.03 -3.60 -11.13
C TYR A 33 -13.10 -2.62 -11.61
N GLU A 34 -13.04 -1.36 -11.19
CA GLU A 34 -13.94 -0.31 -11.61
C GLU A 34 -13.84 -0.03 -13.14
N VAL A 35 -12.63 0.02 -13.69
CA VAL A 35 -12.40 0.16 -15.14
C VAL A 35 -13.00 -1.03 -15.90
N TYR A 36 -12.81 -2.24 -15.40
CA TYR A 36 -13.37 -3.45 -16.04
C TYR A 36 -14.90 -3.48 -15.97
N ARG A 37 -15.49 -3.06 -14.87
CA ARG A 37 -16.94 -2.98 -14.67
C ARG A 37 -17.60 -2.05 -15.70
N HIS A 38 -16.97 -0.90 -16.00
CA HIS A 38 -17.49 0.03 -17.01
C HIS A 38 -17.31 -0.44 -18.44
N ASN A 39 -16.36 -1.33 -18.71
CA ASN A 39 -16.12 -1.86 -20.04
C ASN A 39 -15.58 -3.31 -19.99
N THR A 40 -16.50 -4.25 -19.99
CA THR A 40 -16.20 -5.70 -19.96
C THR A 40 -15.57 -6.24 -21.23
N ALA A 41 -15.58 -5.45 -22.34
CA ALA A 41 -14.97 -5.83 -23.61
C ALA A 41 -13.44 -5.59 -23.67
N LEU A 42 -12.83 -5.07 -22.60
CA LEU A 42 -11.40 -4.79 -22.54
C LEU A 42 -10.57 -6.08 -22.59
N THR A 43 -9.55 -6.04 -23.44
CA THR A 43 -8.56 -7.10 -23.50
C THR A 43 -7.63 -7.04 -22.28
N SER A 44 -7.09 -8.21 -21.84
CA SER A 44 -6.08 -8.27 -20.75
C SER A 44 -4.94 -7.27 -20.90
N ARG A 45 -4.51 -7.02 -22.14
CA ARG A 45 -3.41 -6.06 -22.41
C ARG A 45 -3.82 -4.61 -22.17
N GLU A 46 -5.04 -4.27 -22.52
CA GLU A 46 -5.59 -2.92 -22.32
C GLU A 46 -5.81 -2.66 -20.85
N LEU A 47 -6.36 -3.65 -20.13
CA LEU A 47 -6.53 -3.59 -18.69
C LEU A 47 -5.19 -3.47 -17.94
N LEU A 48 -4.19 -4.26 -18.35
CA LEU A 48 -2.83 -4.15 -17.79
C LEU A 48 -2.22 -2.75 -18.02
N ARG A 49 -2.41 -2.19 -19.23
CA ARG A 49 -1.93 -0.86 -19.56
C ARG A 49 -2.59 0.21 -18.70
N SER A 50 -3.91 0.14 -18.54
CA SER A 50 -4.66 1.03 -17.66
C SER A 50 -4.16 0.93 -16.21
N GLY A 51 -3.91 -0.29 -15.71
CA GLY A 51 -3.36 -0.50 -14.36
C GLY A 51 -1.98 0.11 -14.17
N ILE A 52 -1.10 0.03 -15.17
CA ILE A 52 0.20 0.66 -15.12
C ILE A 52 0.09 2.20 -15.16
N GLU A 53 -0.84 2.76 -15.93
CA GLU A 53 -1.06 4.20 -15.99
C GLU A 53 -1.62 4.73 -14.66
N ILE A 54 -2.64 4.09 -14.11
CA ILE A 54 -3.18 4.39 -12.78
C ILE A 54 -2.10 4.27 -11.70
N GLY A 55 -1.33 3.18 -11.76
CA GLY A 55 -0.26 2.92 -10.80
C GLY A 55 0.85 3.96 -10.82
N LYS A 56 1.19 4.55 -11.98
CA LYS A 56 2.18 5.64 -12.06
C LYS A 56 1.74 6.88 -11.29
N ASP A 57 0.49 7.25 -11.38
CA ASP A 57 -0.05 8.39 -10.64
C ASP A 57 -0.07 8.11 -9.13
N MET A 58 -0.41 6.89 -8.75
CA MET A 58 -0.41 6.43 -7.36
C MET A 58 0.99 6.36 -6.74
N ILE A 59 2.00 5.90 -7.49
CA ILE A 59 3.39 5.83 -7.01
C ILE A 59 3.84 7.20 -6.50
N GLY A 60 3.61 8.25 -7.26
CA GLY A 60 4.00 9.61 -6.88
C GLY A 60 3.38 10.04 -5.55
N THR A 61 2.09 9.85 -5.40
CA THR A 61 1.36 10.25 -4.19
C THR A 61 1.77 9.38 -2.98
N MET A 62 1.82 8.08 -3.14
CA MET A 62 2.13 7.16 -2.03
C MET A 62 3.58 7.24 -1.58
N CYS A 63 4.53 7.36 -2.51
CA CYS A 63 5.94 7.57 -2.16
C CYS A 63 6.14 8.90 -1.42
N ASN A 64 5.48 9.97 -1.85
CA ASN A 64 5.55 11.26 -1.16
C ASN A 64 5.00 11.17 0.27
N THR A 65 3.87 10.51 0.46
CA THR A 65 3.26 10.28 1.78
C THR A 65 4.18 9.43 2.66
N LEU A 66 4.79 8.40 2.10
CA LEU A 66 5.72 7.52 2.81
C LEU A 66 6.97 8.30 3.29
N ILE A 67 7.56 9.12 2.41
CA ILE A 67 8.72 9.96 2.73
C ILE A 67 8.35 10.96 3.83
N LEU A 68 7.16 11.57 3.74
CA LEU A 68 6.69 12.52 4.76
C LEU A 68 6.48 11.84 6.11
N ALA A 69 5.89 10.64 6.14
CA ALA A 69 5.68 9.86 7.35
C ALA A 69 7.02 9.49 8.02
N PHE A 70 8.01 9.03 7.26
CA PHE A 70 9.34 8.72 7.78
C PHE A 70 10.06 9.99 8.26
N THR A 71 9.98 11.09 7.52
CA THR A 71 10.56 12.37 7.95
C THR A 71 9.96 12.84 9.26
N GLY A 72 8.64 12.72 9.43
CA GLY A 72 7.96 13.07 10.68
C GLY A 72 8.39 12.19 11.86
N SER A 73 8.50 10.88 11.65
CA SER A 73 8.99 9.93 12.66
C SER A 73 10.44 10.22 13.04
N SER A 74 11.31 10.42 12.06
CA SER A 74 12.73 10.74 12.26
C SER A 74 12.91 12.08 12.97
N PHE A 75 12.04 13.05 12.72
CA PHE A 75 12.09 14.36 13.39
C PHE A 75 11.83 14.24 14.90
N LEU A 76 10.86 13.42 15.31
CA LEU A 76 10.58 13.16 16.71
C LEU A 76 11.79 12.52 17.40
N THR A 77 12.41 11.55 16.76
CA THR A 77 13.62 10.90 17.26
C THR A 77 14.79 11.88 17.36
N LEU A 78 14.95 12.76 16.37
CA LEU A 78 15.96 13.81 16.38
C LEU A 78 15.80 14.75 17.59
N LEU A 79 14.56 15.14 17.92
CA LEU A 79 14.26 15.96 19.09
C LEU A 79 14.68 15.27 20.40
N VAL A 80 14.43 13.96 20.50
CA VAL A 80 14.84 13.18 21.66
C VAL A 80 16.37 13.17 21.80
N PHE A 81 17.10 12.93 20.71
CA PHE A 81 18.58 12.95 20.73
C PHE A 81 19.13 14.35 21.07
N LEU A 82 18.50 15.40 20.57
CA LEU A 82 18.89 16.78 20.90
C LEU A 82 18.69 17.08 22.40
N SER A 83 17.64 16.53 22.99
CA SER A 83 17.36 16.68 24.43
C SER A 83 18.41 15.98 25.33
N TYR A 84 19.09 14.97 24.82
CA TYR A 84 20.17 14.26 25.53
C TYR A 84 21.57 14.76 25.20
N ASP A 85 21.72 15.92 24.54
CA ASP A 85 22.99 16.55 24.19
C ASP A 85 23.94 15.64 23.38
N VAL A 86 23.38 14.76 22.56
CA VAL A 86 24.13 13.84 21.69
C VAL A 86 24.78 14.62 20.56
N GLN A 87 26.08 14.45 20.35
CA GLN A 87 26.83 15.12 19.28
C GLN A 87 26.32 14.68 17.91
N PHE A 88 26.17 15.61 16.97
CA PHE A 88 25.70 15.37 15.60
C PHE A 88 26.46 14.24 14.88
N ASN A 89 27.77 14.13 15.09
CA ASN A 89 28.59 13.06 14.51
C ASN A 89 28.20 11.66 15.02
N GLN A 90 27.74 11.54 16.26
CA GLN A 90 27.24 10.28 16.82
C GLN A 90 25.85 9.93 16.23
N LEU A 91 25.04 10.93 15.95
CA LEU A 91 23.73 10.75 15.36
C LEU A 91 23.82 10.16 13.97
N PHE A 92 24.63 10.75 13.08
CA PHE A 92 24.82 10.29 11.71
C PHE A 92 25.51 8.91 11.64
N ASN A 93 26.29 8.56 12.62
CA ASN A 93 26.97 7.26 12.73
C ASN A 93 26.14 6.23 13.52
N SER A 94 24.90 6.58 13.89
CA SER A 94 24.03 5.67 14.61
C SER A 94 23.40 4.63 13.65
N ASN A 95 23.36 3.38 14.10
CA ASN A 95 22.66 2.32 13.38
C ASN A 95 21.17 2.63 13.19
N PHE A 96 20.61 3.53 13.98
CA PHE A 96 19.21 3.94 13.92
C PHE A 96 18.90 4.71 12.64
N LEU A 97 19.68 5.75 12.32
CA LEU A 97 19.47 6.57 11.13
C LEU A 97 19.67 5.74 9.84
N SER A 98 20.65 4.86 9.84
CA SER A 98 20.89 3.95 8.70
C SER A 98 19.70 3.01 8.46
N MET A 99 19.04 2.55 9.51
CA MET A 99 17.84 1.71 9.40
C MET A 99 16.63 2.50 8.90
N GLU A 100 16.42 3.71 9.36
CA GLU A 100 15.33 4.57 8.92
C GLU A 100 15.42 4.85 7.40
N ILE A 101 16.64 5.17 6.92
CA ILE A 101 16.89 5.37 5.49
C ILE A 101 16.67 4.07 4.70
N ALA A 102 17.17 2.94 5.19
CA ALA A 102 16.97 1.65 4.54
C ALA A 102 15.49 1.28 4.44
N GLN A 103 14.71 1.54 5.48
CA GLN A 103 13.27 1.32 5.52
C GLN A 103 12.53 2.17 4.48
N GLY A 104 12.86 3.45 4.36
CA GLY A 104 12.28 4.34 3.36
C GLY A 104 12.56 3.87 1.93
N ILE A 105 13.81 3.47 1.65
CA ILE A 105 14.20 2.95 0.33
C ILE A 105 13.50 1.63 0.03
N CYS A 106 13.49 0.68 0.96
CA CYS A 106 12.81 -0.60 0.78
C CYS A 106 11.30 -0.43 0.56
N GLY A 107 10.65 0.44 1.33
CA GLY A 107 9.23 0.73 1.19
C GLY A 107 8.91 1.34 -0.19
N SER A 108 9.69 2.31 -0.64
CA SER A 108 9.52 2.93 -1.95
C SER A 108 9.73 1.94 -3.10
N LEU A 109 10.76 1.09 -3.03
CA LEU A 109 10.98 0.02 -4.01
C LEU A 109 9.83 -1.00 -3.99
N GLY A 110 9.31 -1.34 -2.81
CA GLY A 110 8.15 -2.20 -2.65
C GLY A 110 6.92 -1.67 -3.38
N ILE A 111 6.60 -0.38 -3.22
CA ILE A 111 5.48 0.28 -3.90
C ILE A 111 5.66 0.22 -5.42
N VAL A 112 6.84 0.57 -5.93
CA VAL A 112 7.12 0.57 -7.38
C VAL A 112 6.98 -0.82 -7.99
N LEU A 113 7.42 -1.87 -7.28
CA LEU A 113 7.29 -3.26 -7.76
C LEU A 113 5.86 -3.80 -7.64
N THR A 114 5.10 -3.34 -6.66
CA THR A 114 3.72 -3.78 -6.45
C THR A 114 2.82 -3.39 -7.63
N VAL A 115 3.03 -2.22 -8.21
CA VAL A 115 2.21 -1.72 -9.33
C VAL A 115 2.15 -2.69 -10.51
N PRO A 116 3.26 -3.11 -11.14
CA PRO A 116 3.20 -4.02 -12.27
C PRO A 116 2.70 -5.42 -11.88
N ILE A 117 3.05 -5.89 -10.67
CA ILE A 117 2.64 -7.21 -10.19
C ILE A 117 1.14 -7.25 -9.93
N ALA A 118 0.60 -6.28 -9.20
CA ALA A 118 -0.84 -6.19 -8.92
C ALA A 118 -1.64 -6.00 -10.20
N SER A 119 -1.20 -5.12 -11.11
CA SER A 119 -1.85 -4.90 -12.40
C SER A 119 -1.89 -6.17 -13.26
N LEU A 120 -0.79 -6.94 -13.28
CA LEU A 120 -0.71 -8.18 -14.05
C LEU A 120 -1.67 -9.26 -13.48
N ILE A 121 -1.64 -9.45 -12.18
CA ILE A 121 -2.49 -10.44 -11.50
C ILE A 121 -3.95 -10.09 -11.69
N THR A 122 -4.33 -8.83 -11.45
CA THR A 122 -5.72 -8.37 -11.58
C THR A 122 -6.22 -8.49 -13.02
N ALA A 123 -5.43 -8.06 -14.01
CA ALA A 123 -5.78 -8.19 -15.41
C ALA A 123 -5.95 -9.67 -15.82
N TYR A 124 -5.10 -10.54 -15.31
CA TYR A 124 -5.19 -11.97 -15.59
C TYR A 124 -6.44 -12.60 -14.96
N VAL A 125 -6.72 -12.28 -13.71
CA VAL A 125 -7.87 -12.84 -12.96
C VAL A 125 -9.18 -12.37 -13.56
N LEU A 126 -9.35 -11.06 -13.81
CA LEU A 126 -10.58 -10.50 -14.35
C LEU A 126 -10.89 -11.02 -15.76
N CYS A 127 -9.89 -11.14 -16.62
CA CYS A 127 -10.11 -11.65 -17.97
C CYS A 127 -10.29 -13.18 -18.04
N ARG A 128 -9.85 -13.92 -17.03
CA ARG A 128 -10.00 -15.36 -16.96
C ARG A 128 -11.34 -15.80 -16.35
N SER A 129 -11.88 -15.01 -15.46
CA SER A 129 -13.19 -15.23 -14.83
C SER A 129 -14.06 -14.00 -15.12
N PRO A 130 -14.65 -13.92 -16.32
CA PRO A 130 -15.57 -12.82 -16.62
C PRO A 130 -16.80 -12.97 -15.73
N GLN A 131 -16.88 -12.15 -14.71
CA GLN A 131 -18.10 -11.99 -13.93
C GLN A 131 -19.13 -11.31 -14.83
N SER A 132 -20.30 -11.94 -14.95
CA SER A 132 -21.42 -11.33 -15.65
C SER A 132 -21.81 -10.04 -14.91
N PRO A 133 -22.19 -8.97 -15.61
CA PRO A 133 -22.69 -7.75 -14.98
C PRO A 133 -23.84 -8.00 -14.00
N GLU A 134 -24.66 -9.02 -14.25
CA GLU A 134 -25.78 -9.45 -13.40
C GLU A 134 -25.34 -9.88 -12.00
N THR A 135 -24.20 -10.57 -11.86
CA THR A 135 -23.71 -11.02 -10.55
C THR A 135 -23.20 -9.86 -9.67
N ILE A 136 -22.78 -8.78 -10.32
CA ILE A 136 -22.28 -7.59 -9.62
C ILE A 136 -23.43 -6.75 -9.06
N GLU A 137 -24.54 -6.66 -9.84
CA GLU A 137 -25.75 -5.95 -9.42
C GLU A 137 -26.47 -6.70 -8.28
N GLU A 138 -26.44 -8.04 -8.28
CA GLU A 138 -26.99 -8.86 -7.21
C GLU A 138 -26.20 -8.70 -5.91
N ASP A 139 -24.85 -8.75 -5.95
CA ASP A 139 -24.01 -8.56 -4.78
C ASP A 139 -24.17 -7.15 -4.16
N GLU A 140 -24.27 -6.09 -4.99
CA GLU A 140 -24.49 -4.72 -4.49
C GLU A 140 -25.88 -4.54 -3.88
N SER A 141 -26.91 -5.16 -4.46
CA SER A 141 -28.27 -5.08 -3.93
C SER A 141 -28.41 -5.83 -2.60
N GLU A 142 -27.70 -6.96 -2.42
CA GLU A 142 -27.68 -7.69 -1.16
C GLU A 142 -26.92 -6.91 -0.07
N GLU A 143 -25.80 -6.25 -0.42
CA GLU A 143 -25.06 -5.39 0.55
C GLU A 143 -25.86 -4.13 0.95
N GLU A 144 -26.63 -3.53 0.05
CA GLU A 144 -27.49 -2.38 0.36
C GLU A 144 -28.66 -2.80 1.26
N GLU A 145 -29.31 -3.94 0.97
CA GLU A 145 -30.39 -4.46 1.81
C GLU A 145 -29.91 -4.84 3.22
N GLU A 146 -28.73 -5.49 3.34
CA GLU A 146 -28.16 -5.84 4.64
C GLU A 146 -27.78 -4.60 5.47
N ASN A 147 -27.26 -3.56 4.82
CA ASN A 147 -26.95 -2.30 5.49
C ASN A 147 -28.21 -1.54 5.94
N ASP A 148 -29.25 -1.55 5.15
CA ASP A 148 -30.53 -0.93 5.50
C ASP A 148 -31.24 -1.67 6.64
N GLU A 149 -31.23 -3.01 6.63
CA GLU A 149 -31.74 -3.82 7.75
C GLU A 149 -30.93 -3.57 9.04
N ALA A 150 -29.61 -3.53 8.96
CA ALA A 150 -28.76 -3.25 10.11
C ALA A 150 -28.96 -1.82 10.67
N PHE A 151 -29.34 -0.86 9.83
CA PHE A 151 -29.67 0.49 10.26
C PHE A 151 -31.03 0.55 10.97
N LEU A 152 -32.01 -0.22 10.48
CA LEU A 152 -33.34 -0.29 11.07
C LEU A 152 -33.34 -1.01 12.44
N GLU A 153 -32.49 -2.03 12.63
CA GLU A 153 -32.35 -2.73 13.92
C GLU A 153 -31.68 -1.85 15.01
N ARG A 154 -30.95 -0.80 14.62
CA ARG A 154 -30.31 0.13 15.56
C ARG A 154 -31.13 1.36 15.93
N SER A 155 -32.25 1.55 15.29
CA SER A 155 -33.18 2.68 15.52
C SER A 155 -34.29 2.34 16.50
#